data_5704c37440cbe772b415394ab49df921
#
_entry.id   5704c37440cbe772b415394ab49df921
#
_cell.length_a   1.000
_cell.length_b   1.000
_cell.length_c   1.000
_cell.angle_alpha   90.00
_cell.angle_beta   90.00
_cell.angle_gamma   90.00
#
_symmetry.space_group_name_H-M   'P 1'
#
loop_
_entity.id
_entity.type
_entity.pdbx_description
1 polymer ?
#
loop_
_entity_poly.entity_id
_entity_poly.type
_entity_poly.pdbx_seq_one_letter_code
_entity_poly.pdbx_strand_id
1 'polypeptide(L)'
;MVDYEALCRHLDADGDRPFGLVSQQASPTGGILHERFGARLACLFSPEHGWFGLAAAGEKTGHETHPFWGIPVHSLYGETRRPTPAMLAGLGRLVLDLQDIGVRCYTYLATLKLVLEAAAEAHLPVTVLDRSIPLGGPVDGPRLTPEFASFVAPLDVPLCHGMTPGECATFIVRAENLDLDLTVIRLRDWSHADRAPWPNFVPPSPAIRSWDCAALYPATVFTEAFTSVDCDRFGALAFRVLGAPWLDAAGLLGETRDGLAACGIGARTIRYRPGGGAYAGQVLDGLFLTLEQPGLCLPVTAGARLFAAIKRRHPEDLAKDARPEWLDKLSGSSELRGALGDPAAFDALLARWRDGCAAYSSQERVDLYRRQGFGS
;
A
#
# COMPACT_ATOMS: atom_id res chain seq x y z
N MET A 1 10.73 7.33 -14.61
CA MET A 1 10.23 6.12 -15.35
C MET A 1 10.94 4.87 -14.87
N VAL A 2 10.25 3.70 -14.91
CA VAL A 2 10.86 2.39 -14.58
C VAL A 2 11.94 2.06 -15.59
N ASP A 3 13.11 1.58 -15.13
CA ASP A 3 14.28 1.32 -15.99
C ASP A 3 14.46 -0.17 -16.30
N TYR A 4 13.62 -0.69 -17.19
CA TYR A 4 13.70 -2.10 -17.64
C TYR A 4 15.01 -2.44 -18.32
N GLU A 5 15.63 -1.48 -19.03
CA GLU A 5 16.91 -1.71 -19.71
C GLU A 5 18.05 -1.88 -18.69
N ALA A 6 18.06 -1.06 -17.63
CA ALA A 6 19.05 -1.25 -16.56
C ALA A 6 18.88 -2.59 -15.85
N LEU A 7 17.64 -3.02 -15.61
CA LEU A 7 17.36 -4.35 -15.07
C LEU A 7 17.92 -5.45 -15.99
N CYS A 8 17.63 -5.38 -17.28
CA CYS A 8 18.11 -6.38 -18.24
C CYS A 8 19.64 -6.42 -18.30
N ARG A 9 20.32 -5.27 -18.36
CA ARG A 9 21.79 -5.23 -18.31
C ARG A 9 22.36 -5.82 -17.01
N HIS A 10 21.68 -5.57 -15.89
CA HIS A 10 22.09 -6.12 -14.59
C HIS A 10 21.97 -7.65 -14.59
N LEU A 11 20.90 -8.21 -15.13
CA LEU A 11 20.71 -9.66 -15.25
C LEU A 11 21.63 -10.32 -16.29
N ASP A 12 21.99 -9.61 -17.36
CA ASP A 12 22.98 -10.10 -18.34
C ASP A 12 24.35 -10.33 -17.67
N ALA A 13 24.74 -9.51 -16.69
CA ALA A 13 25.99 -9.65 -15.96
C ALA A 13 26.05 -10.92 -15.06
N ASP A 14 24.92 -11.50 -14.71
CA ASP A 14 24.86 -12.77 -13.96
C ASP A 14 25.15 -14.01 -14.82
N GLY A 15 25.36 -13.85 -16.13
CA GLY A 15 25.58 -14.96 -17.07
C GLY A 15 24.31 -15.82 -17.21
N ASP A 16 24.47 -17.15 -17.20
CA ASP A 16 23.36 -18.09 -17.41
C ASP A 16 22.62 -18.49 -16.13
N ARG A 17 22.86 -17.82 -15.01
CA ARG A 17 22.23 -18.17 -13.73
C ARG A 17 20.72 -18.00 -13.81
N PRO A 18 19.94 -19.00 -13.34
CA PRO A 18 18.49 -18.86 -13.24
C PRO A 18 18.10 -17.81 -12.21
N PHE A 19 16.96 -17.15 -12.42
CA PHE A 19 16.38 -16.22 -11.44
C PHE A 19 14.88 -16.42 -11.29
N GLY A 20 14.35 -16.01 -10.12
CA GLY A 20 12.92 -15.94 -9.83
C GLY A 20 12.42 -14.51 -9.88
N LEU A 21 11.16 -14.30 -10.23
CA LEU A 21 10.51 -12.99 -10.25
C LEU A 21 9.33 -12.94 -9.28
N VAL A 22 9.37 -12.01 -8.32
CA VAL A 22 8.24 -11.64 -7.47
C VAL A 22 7.52 -10.46 -8.11
N SER A 23 6.30 -10.65 -8.58
CA SER A 23 5.54 -9.59 -9.28
C SER A 23 4.04 -9.85 -9.29
N GLN A 24 3.29 -8.95 -9.90
CA GLN A 24 1.83 -9.03 -10.06
C GLN A 24 1.38 -8.42 -11.41
N GLN A 25 0.08 -8.52 -11.69
CA GLN A 25 -0.53 -8.10 -12.97
C GLN A 25 -0.28 -6.64 -13.38
N ALA A 26 0.02 -5.75 -12.45
CA ALA A 26 0.29 -4.34 -12.76
C ALA A 26 1.65 -4.10 -13.43
N SER A 27 2.50 -5.12 -13.47
CA SER A 27 3.85 -5.04 -14.03
C SER A 27 3.97 -5.82 -15.35
N PRO A 28 4.54 -5.22 -16.40
CA PRO A 28 4.90 -5.92 -17.63
C PRO A 28 6.21 -6.72 -17.50
N THR A 29 6.92 -6.64 -16.38
CA THR A 29 8.28 -7.18 -16.20
C THR A 29 8.34 -8.68 -16.48
N GLY A 30 7.32 -9.43 -16.06
CA GLY A 30 7.27 -10.88 -16.34
C GLY A 30 7.38 -11.19 -17.83
N GLY A 31 6.60 -10.51 -18.66
CA GLY A 31 6.64 -10.67 -20.13
C GLY A 31 7.97 -10.24 -20.72
N ILE A 32 8.49 -9.09 -20.30
CA ILE A 32 9.80 -8.55 -20.77
C ILE A 32 10.92 -9.53 -20.44
N LEU A 33 10.97 -10.05 -19.21
CA LEU A 33 12.03 -10.96 -18.78
C LEU A 33 11.88 -12.36 -19.42
N HIS A 34 10.64 -12.85 -19.59
CA HIS A 34 10.42 -14.12 -20.26
C HIS A 34 10.84 -14.07 -21.74
N GLU A 35 10.48 -13.01 -22.45
CA GLU A 35 10.88 -12.81 -23.85
C GLU A 35 12.41 -12.74 -24.02
N ARG A 36 13.09 -11.99 -23.12
CA ARG A 36 14.53 -11.77 -23.23
C ARG A 36 15.38 -12.93 -22.74
N PHE A 37 14.99 -13.57 -21.63
CA PHE A 37 15.84 -14.52 -20.92
C PHE A 37 15.34 -15.97 -20.99
N GLY A 38 14.12 -16.21 -21.49
CA GLY A 38 13.58 -17.55 -21.67
C GLY A 38 13.65 -18.39 -20.40
N ALA A 39 14.29 -19.58 -20.50
CA ALA A 39 14.40 -20.53 -19.40
C ALA A 39 15.20 -20.05 -18.19
N ARG A 40 15.94 -18.92 -18.27
CA ARG A 40 16.59 -18.34 -17.10
C ARG A 40 15.57 -17.75 -16.10
N LEU A 41 14.38 -17.30 -16.55
CA LEU A 41 13.25 -17.01 -15.68
C LEU A 41 12.65 -18.35 -15.23
N ALA A 42 13.17 -18.88 -14.13
CA ALA A 42 12.89 -20.24 -13.68
C ALA A 42 11.54 -20.40 -12.97
N CYS A 43 11.10 -19.36 -12.24
CA CYS A 43 9.84 -19.37 -11.53
C CYS A 43 9.34 -17.95 -11.26
N LEU A 44 8.04 -17.87 -10.93
CA LEU A 44 7.35 -16.66 -10.53
C LEU A 44 6.85 -16.81 -9.09
N PHE A 45 6.75 -15.67 -8.39
CA PHE A 45 6.14 -15.58 -7.07
C PHE A 45 5.06 -14.52 -7.10
N SER A 46 3.87 -14.85 -6.63
CA SER A 46 2.73 -13.93 -6.60
C SER A 46 2.37 -13.52 -5.18
N PRO A 47 2.13 -12.21 -4.92
CA PRO A 47 1.61 -11.72 -3.66
C PRO A 47 0.11 -12.01 -3.52
N GLU A 48 -0.56 -11.36 -2.55
CA GLU A 48 -2.02 -11.31 -2.46
C GLU A 48 -2.63 -10.97 -3.83
N HIS A 49 -3.80 -11.49 -4.11
CA HIS A 49 -4.53 -11.44 -5.39
C HIS A 49 -3.99 -12.38 -6.49
N GLY A 50 -2.87 -13.07 -6.28
CA GLY A 50 -2.26 -13.97 -7.25
C GLY A 50 -1.54 -13.26 -8.39
N TRP A 51 -0.92 -14.02 -9.26
CA TRP A 51 -0.13 -13.49 -10.39
C TRP A 51 -0.96 -12.63 -11.35
N PHE A 52 -2.19 -13.05 -11.62
CA PHE A 52 -3.09 -12.36 -12.54
C PHE A 52 -4.03 -11.33 -11.88
N GLY A 53 -3.94 -11.15 -10.56
CA GLY A 53 -4.78 -10.20 -9.83
C GLY A 53 -6.26 -10.58 -9.79
N LEU A 54 -6.60 -11.86 -9.82
CA LEU A 54 -7.99 -12.34 -9.92
C LEU A 54 -8.63 -12.63 -8.56
N ALA A 55 -7.83 -12.94 -7.54
CA ALA A 55 -8.34 -13.28 -6.22
C ALA A 55 -8.81 -12.03 -5.47
N ALA A 56 -9.89 -12.16 -4.72
CA ALA A 56 -10.40 -11.09 -3.86
C ALA A 56 -9.43 -10.79 -2.68
N ALA A 57 -9.60 -9.64 -2.04
CA ALA A 57 -8.81 -9.29 -0.86
C ALA A 57 -9.01 -10.31 0.26
N GLY A 58 -7.91 -10.82 0.82
CA GLY A 58 -7.90 -11.86 1.85
C GLY A 58 -8.12 -13.29 1.33
N GLU A 59 -8.43 -13.46 0.06
CA GLU A 59 -8.59 -14.77 -0.55
C GLU A 59 -7.23 -15.44 -0.76
N LYS A 60 -7.10 -16.67 -0.24
CA LYS A 60 -5.89 -17.47 -0.40
C LYS A 60 -5.76 -17.99 -1.83
N THR A 61 -4.55 -17.89 -2.37
CA THR A 61 -4.21 -18.42 -3.70
C THR A 61 -3.30 -19.65 -3.59
N GLY A 62 -3.44 -20.59 -4.53
CA GLY A 62 -2.60 -21.78 -4.61
C GLY A 62 -1.37 -21.57 -5.50
N HIS A 63 -0.48 -22.58 -5.49
CA HIS A 63 0.57 -22.69 -6.49
C HIS A 63 -0.06 -23.13 -7.82
N GLU A 64 0.47 -22.60 -8.92
CA GLU A 64 -0.03 -22.90 -10.26
C GLU A 64 1.13 -22.97 -11.28
N THR A 65 0.84 -23.33 -12.49
CA THR A 65 1.76 -23.21 -13.63
C THR A 65 1.26 -22.07 -14.51
N HIS A 66 2.16 -21.17 -14.90
CA HIS A 66 1.80 -20.05 -15.78
C HIS A 66 1.26 -20.61 -17.12
N PRO A 67 0.01 -20.29 -17.51
CA PRO A 67 -0.68 -20.98 -18.61
C PRO A 67 -0.03 -20.79 -19.98
N PHE A 68 0.73 -19.71 -20.17
CA PHE A 68 1.35 -19.39 -21.46
C PHE A 68 2.85 -19.70 -21.49
N TRP A 69 3.51 -19.70 -20.33
CA TRP A 69 4.99 -19.86 -20.27
C TRP A 69 5.42 -21.23 -19.74
N GLY A 70 4.50 -21.95 -19.10
CA GLY A 70 4.78 -23.29 -18.56
C GLY A 70 5.71 -23.31 -17.35
N ILE A 71 6.02 -22.13 -16.74
CA ILE A 71 6.87 -22.02 -15.57
C ILE A 71 6.06 -21.99 -14.27
N PRO A 72 6.62 -22.45 -13.13
CA PRO A 72 5.92 -22.44 -11.84
C PRO A 72 5.60 -21.04 -11.37
N VAL A 73 4.40 -20.84 -10.79
CA VAL A 73 3.97 -19.66 -10.03
C VAL A 73 3.74 -20.07 -8.58
N HIS A 74 4.62 -19.62 -7.70
CA HIS A 74 4.52 -19.87 -6.27
C HIS A 74 3.67 -18.77 -5.60
N SER A 75 2.57 -19.15 -4.96
CA SER A 75 1.78 -18.22 -4.18
C SER A 75 2.49 -17.88 -2.86
N LEU A 76 2.60 -16.58 -2.58
CA LEU A 76 3.01 -16.03 -1.29
C LEU A 76 1.82 -15.49 -0.48
N TYR A 77 0.60 -15.96 -0.83
CA TYR A 77 -0.63 -15.64 -0.10
C TYR A 77 -1.56 -16.85 -0.02
N GLY A 78 -1.00 -17.98 0.42
CA GLY A 78 -1.69 -19.27 0.50
C GLY A 78 -1.28 -20.07 1.73
N GLU A 79 -0.66 -21.21 1.48
CA GLU A 79 -0.08 -22.06 2.52
C GLU A 79 1.11 -21.39 3.21
N THR A 80 1.87 -20.61 2.47
CA THR A 80 2.96 -19.79 2.98
C THR A 80 2.78 -18.33 2.58
N ARG A 81 3.42 -17.43 3.34
CA ARG A 81 3.51 -16.00 3.04
C ARG A 81 4.93 -15.55 2.70
N ARG A 82 5.86 -16.49 2.67
CA ARG A 82 7.26 -16.25 2.29
C ARG A 82 7.76 -17.38 1.40
N PRO A 83 8.76 -17.13 0.56
CA PRO A 83 9.43 -18.20 -0.18
C PRO A 83 10.00 -19.26 0.79
N THR A 84 9.81 -20.52 0.46
CA THR A 84 10.48 -21.62 1.19
C THR A 84 11.86 -21.91 0.59
N PRO A 85 12.78 -22.54 1.33
CA PRO A 85 14.08 -22.93 0.77
C PRO A 85 13.98 -23.78 -0.49
N ALA A 86 12.94 -24.63 -0.60
CA ALA A 86 12.70 -25.45 -1.79
C ALA A 86 12.34 -24.62 -3.02
N MET A 87 11.58 -23.52 -2.84
CA MET A 87 11.21 -22.61 -3.93
C MET A 87 12.39 -21.76 -4.40
N LEU A 88 13.39 -21.52 -3.54
CA LEU A 88 14.58 -20.74 -3.85
C LEU A 88 15.75 -21.60 -4.36
N ALA A 89 15.65 -22.91 -4.24
CA ALA A 89 16.73 -23.82 -4.62
C ALA A 89 17.08 -23.70 -6.11
N GLY A 90 18.37 -23.54 -6.41
CA GLY A 90 18.89 -23.43 -7.77
C GLY A 90 18.78 -22.05 -8.40
N LEU A 91 18.15 -21.07 -7.73
CA LEU A 91 18.14 -19.68 -8.20
C LEU A 91 19.50 -19.01 -7.89
N GLY A 92 19.96 -18.18 -8.81
CA GLY A 92 21.12 -17.31 -8.62
C GLY A 92 20.74 -15.91 -8.14
N ARG A 93 19.46 -15.52 -8.25
CA ARG A 93 18.94 -14.20 -7.87
C ARG A 93 17.42 -14.20 -7.74
N LEU A 94 16.88 -13.31 -6.89
CA LEU A 94 15.48 -12.89 -6.97
C LEU A 94 15.36 -11.47 -7.54
N VAL A 95 14.39 -11.29 -8.41
CA VAL A 95 13.96 -9.97 -8.91
C VAL A 95 12.63 -9.66 -8.26
N LEU A 96 12.48 -8.45 -7.71
CA LEU A 96 11.21 -7.95 -7.16
C LEU A 96 10.74 -6.76 -7.99
N ASP A 97 9.50 -6.82 -8.43
CA ASP A 97 8.81 -5.76 -9.12
C ASP A 97 7.36 -5.70 -8.66
N LEU A 98 7.11 -4.99 -7.58
CA LEU A 98 5.81 -4.85 -6.95
C LEU A 98 5.33 -3.40 -7.06
N GLN A 99 4.16 -3.17 -7.67
CA GLN A 99 3.53 -1.87 -7.66
C GLN A 99 2.81 -1.66 -6.32
N ASP A 100 3.49 -1.04 -5.39
CA ASP A 100 2.94 -0.63 -4.09
C ASP A 100 2.26 0.74 -4.18
N ILE A 101 1.50 1.11 -3.16
CA ILE A 101 0.81 2.39 -3.06
C ILE A 101 1.31 3.29 -1.90
N GLY A 102 2.37 2.88 -1.22
CA GLY A 102 3.01 3.68 -0.16
C GLY A 102 2.28 3.68 1.18
N VAL A 103 1.49 2.64 1.45
CA VAL A 103 0.66 2.52 2.65
C VAL A 103 1.01 1.25 3.41
N ARG A 104 1.37 1.36 4.68
CA ARG A 104 1.87 0.26 5.52
C ARG A 104 0.95 -0.96 5.53
N CYS A 105 -0.36 -0.76 5.54
CA CYS A 105 -1.34 -1.85 5.56
C CYS A 105 -1.64 -2.45 4.18
N TYR A 106 -1.02 -1.93 3.11
CA TYR A 106 -1.07 -2.56 1.80
C TYR A 106 -0.09 -3.74 1.77
N THR A 107 -0.60 -4.94 1.58
CA THR A 107 0.09 -6.20 1.90
C THR A 107 1.37 -6.48 1.11
N TYR A 108 1.62 -5.73 0.04
CA TYR A 108 2.84 -5.90 -0.76
C TYR A 108 4.09 -5.50 0.02
N LEU A 109 3.97 -4.56 0.97
CA LEU A 109 5.06 -4.24 1.89
C LEU A 109 5.44 -5.44 2.77
N ALA A 110 4.44 -6.19 3.28
CA ALA A 110 4.69 -7.42 4.03
C ALA A 110 5.31 -8.50 3.16
N THR A 111 4.83 -8.66 1.92
CA THR A 111 5.42 -9.59 0.95
C THR A 111 6.88 -9.23 0.68
N LEU A 112 7.19 -7.95 0.43
CA LEU A 112 8.55 -7.46 0.24
C LEU A 112 9.45 -7.84 1.42
N LYS A 113 9.03 -7.54 2.66
CA LYS A 113 9.80 -7.88 3.88
C LYS A 113 10.10 -9.36 3.96
N LEU A 114 9.07 -10.20 3.86
CA LEU A 114 9.21 -11.65 3.99
C LEU A 114 10.05 -12.30 2.88
N VAL A 115 10.04 -11.72 1.68
CA VAL A 115 10.90 -12.17 0.57
C VAL A 115 12.35 -11.80 0.83
N LEU A 116 12.63 -10.57 1.31
CA LEU A 116 14.00 -10.14 1.63
C LEU A 116 14.59 -10.97 2.77
N GLU A 117 13.81 -11.27 3.82
CA GLU A 117 14.22 -12.17 4.91
C GLU A 117 14.56 -13.57 4.40
N ALA A 118 13.68 -14.15 3.57
CA ALA A 118 13.92 -15.49 3.00
C ALA A 118 15.15 -15.52 2.08
N ALA A 119 15.37 -14.45 1.31
CA ALA A 119 16.54 -14.33 0.45
C ALA A 119 17.84 -14.19 1.26
N ALA A 120 17.83 -13.41 2.35
CA ALA A 120 18.98 -13.27 3.25
C ALA A 120 19.35 -14.62 3.90
N GLU A 121 18.36 -15.37 4.42
CA GLU A 121 18.58 -16.71 4.97
C GLU A 121 19.13 -17.70 3.94
N ALA A 122 18.78 -17.54 2.66
CA ALA A 122 19.26 -18.37 1.56
C ALA A 122 20.56 -17.84 0.92
N HIS A 123 21.13 -16.73 1.41
CA HIS A 123 22.26 -16.02 0.81
C HIS A 123 22.06 -15.73 -0.70
N LEU A 124 20.81 -15.43 -1.07
CA LEU A 124 20.40 -15.21 -2.46
C LEU A 124 20.33 -13.69 -2.75
N PRO A 125 21.13 -13.17 -3.71
CA PRO A 125 21.07 -11.77 -4.10
C PRO A 125 19.67 -11.34 -4.55
N VAL A 126 19.29 -10.10 -4.22
CA VAL A 126 18.00 -9.52 -4.60
C VAL A 126 18.19 -8.27 -5.43
N THR A 127 17.42 -8.16 -6.51
CA THR A 127 17.31 -6.93 -7.30
C THR A 127 15.88 -6.42 -7.24
N VAL A 128 15.69 -5.20 -6.75
CA VAL A 128 14.40 -4.50 -6.77
C VAL A 128 14.36 -3.57 -7.96
N LEU A 129 13.40 -3.78 -8.86
CA LEU A 129 13.04 -2.81 -9.89
C LEU A 129 12.06 -1.81 -9.27
N ASP A 130 12.55 -0.60 -9.00
CA ASP A 130 11.78 0.37 -8.22
C ASP A 130 10.61 0.98 -8.99
N ARG A 131 9.56 1.36 -8.24
CA ARG A 131 8.33 1.95 -8.75
C ARG A 131 7.92 3.16 -7.94
N SER A 132 7.33 4.15 -8.61
CA SER A 132 6.74 5.30 -7.93
C SER A 132 5.54 4.87 -7.07
N ILE A 133 5.26 5.67 -6.05
CA ILE A 133 4.05 5.58 -5.24
C ILE A 133 3.12 6.77 -5.55
N PRO A 134 1.79 6.66 -5.32
CA PRO A 134 0.82 7.66 -5.81
C PRO A 134 1.10 9.08 -5.37
N LEU A 135 1.37 9.28 -4.09
CA LEU A 135 1.55 10.61 -3.52
C LEU A 135 3.02 11.05 -3.42
N GLY A 136 3.96 10.21 -3.84
CA GLY A 136 5.40 10.52 -3.96
C GLY A 136 6.11 10.92 -2.68
N GLY A 137 5.44 11.18 -1.55
CA GLY A 137 6.18 11.54 -0.36
C GLY A 137 5.49 12.10 0.86
N PRO A 138 4.17 12.39 0.90
CA PRO A 138 3.55 12.68 2.18
C PRO A 138 3.75 11.52 3.14
N VAL A 139 4.14 11.87 4.35
CA VAL A 139 4.22 10.96 5.49
C VAL A 139 3.09 11.32 6.42
N ASP A 140 2.21 10.35 6.74
CA ASP A 140 0.99 10.65 7.49
C ASP A 140 0.52 9.45 8.32
N GLY A 141 -0.07 9.75 9.46
CA GLY A 141 -0.67 8.77 10.36
C GLY A 141 0.29 8.19 11.40
N PRO A 142 -0.21 7.21 12.17
CA PRO A 142 0.54 6.66 13.31
C PRO A 142 1.68 5.74 12.88
N ARG A 143 2.73 5.70 13.71
CA ARG A 143 3.74 4.65 13.68
C ARG A 143 3.18 3.35 14.26
N LEU A 144 3.89 2.26 14.03
CA LEU A 144 3.57 0.96 14.61
C LEU A 144 4.08 0.88 16.04
N THR A 145 3.19 0.53 16.96
CA THR A 145 3.57 0.03 18.28
C THR A 145 3.84 -1.48 18.17
N PRO A 146 4.96 -2.00 18.67
CA PRO A 146 5.41 -3.39 18.40
C PRO A 146 4.38 -4.49 18.65
N GLU A 147 3.52 -4.32 19.65
CA GLU A 147 2.46 -5.29 20.01
C GLU A 147 1.40 -5.48 18.92
N PHE A 148 1.26 -4.52 18.00
CA PHE A 148 0.32 -4.59 16.87
C PHE A 148 0.97 -5.05 15.57
N ALA A 149 2.24 -5.49 15.63
CA ALA A 149 2.93 -6.02 14.47
C ALA A 149 2.15 -7.19 13.84
N SER A 150 1.95 -7.13 12.52
CA SER A 150 1.12 -8.10 11.80
C SER A 150 1.42 -8.03 10.30
N PHE A 151 0.77 -8.88 9.51
CA PHE A 151 0.90 -8.85 8.06
C PHE A 151 0.40 -7.54 7.43
N VAL A 152 -0.52 -6.82 8.07
CA VAL A 152 -0.97 -5.46 7.65
C VAL A 152 -0.22 -4.34 8.38
N ALA A 153 0.74 -4.68 9.23
CA ALA A 153 1.62 -3.73 9.91
C ALA A 153 3.02 -4.35 10.09
N PRO A 154 3.76 -4.58 8.99
CA PRO A 154 5.00 -5.35 9.02
C PRO A 154 6.23 -4.56 9.49
N LEU A 155 6.16 -3.21 9.50
CA LEU A 155 7.29 -2.32 9.78
C LEU A 155 6.87 -1.18 10.70
N ASP A 156 7.81 -0.72 11.54
CA ASP A 156 7.63 0.51 12.34
C ASP A 156 7.90 1.75 11.48
N VAL A 157 6.90 2.06 10.67
CA VAL A 157 6.85 3.28 9.84
C VAL A 157 5.45 3.90 9.98
N PRO A 158 5.25 5.18 9.67
CA PRO A 158 3.92 5.79 9.59
C PRO A 158 3.00 5.04 8.62
N LEU A 159 1.69 5.14 8.81
CA LEU A 159 0.72 4.42 7.97
C LEU A 159 0.86 4.79 6.49
N CYS A 160 1.03 6.08 6.15
CA CYS A 160 1.61 6.51 4.87
C CYS A 160 3.09 6.80 5.11
N HIS A 161 3.97 5.97 4.59
CA HIS A 161 5.40 6.01 4.90
C HIS A 161 6.24 6.82 3.90
N GLY A 162 5.69 7.20 2.76
CA GLY A 162 6.35 8.04 1.77
C GLY A 162 7.57 7.43 1.09
N MET A 163 7.77 6.12 1.14
CA MET A 163 8.89 5.40 0.52
C MET A 163 8.42 4.59 -0.69
N THR A 164 9.24 4.53 -1.74
CA THR A 164 9.08 3.59 -2.86
C THR A 164 9.39 2.15 -2.42
N PRO A 165 9.02 1.12 -3.20
CA PRO A 165 9.42 -0.27 -2.92
C PRO A 165 10.94 -0.45 -2.76
N GLY A 166 11.76 0.22 -3.58
CA GLY A 166 13.21 0.17 -3.47
C GLY A 166 13.73 0.83 -2.19
N GLU A 167 13.14 1.93 -1.77
CA GLU A 167 13.43 2.59 -0.50
C GLU A 167 12.96 1.74 0.68
N CYS A 168 11.79 1.10 0.60
CA CYS A 168 11.31 0.15 1.60
C CYS A 168 12.27 -1.05 1.72
N ALA A 169 12.73 -1.62 0.61
CA ALA A 169 13.70 -2.71 0.63
C ALA A 169 15.01 -2.29 1.34
N THR A 170 15.53 -1.11 1.02
CA THR A 170 16.73 -0.55 1.66
C THR A 170 16.50 -0.30 3.16
N PHE A 171 15.31 0.22 3.52
CA PHE A 171 14.92 0.43 4.91
C PHE A 171 14.86 -0.90 5.68
N ILE A 172 14.22 -1.92 5.11
CA ILE A 172 14.06 -3.25 5.73
C ILE A 172 15.44 -3.88 5.98
N VAL A 173 16.32 -3.91 4.96
CA VAL A 173 17.67 -4.49 5.10
C VAL A 173 18.43 -3.82 6.24
N ARG A 174 18.33 -2.50 6.36
CA ARG A 174 18.97 -1.75 7.45
C ARG A 174 18.31 -2.01 8.81
N ALA A 175 16.97 -1.92 8.89
CA ALA A 175 16.24 -2.01 10.15
C ALA A 175 16.27 -3.41 10.76
N GLU A 176 16.21 -4.46 9.92
CA GLU A 176 16.26 -5.86 10.34
C GLU A 176 17.70 -6.44 10.34
N ASN A 177 18.70 -5.61 10.01
CA ASN A 177 20.11 -5.99 9.93
C ASN A 177 20.34 -7.25 9.08
N LEU A 178 19.72 -7.32 7.89
CA LEU A 178 19.80 -8.47 7.00
C LEU A 178 21.16 -8.50 6.29
N ASP A 179 21.82 -9.66 6.31
CA ASP A 179 23.00 -9.94 5.47
C ASP A 179 22.54 -10.31 4.06
N LEU A 180 22.28 -9.27 3.24
CA LEU A 180 21.67 -9.41 1.92
C LEU A 180 22.37 -8.52 0.88
N ASP A 181 22.79 -9.12 -0.22
CA ASP A 181 23.22 -8.40 -1.42
C ASP A 181 21.98 -7.82 -2.13
N LEU A 182 21.67 -6.56 -1.82
CA LEU A 182 20.53 -5.82 -2.36
C LEU A 182 20.96 -4.81 -3.42
N THR A 183 20.44 -4.94 -4.62
CA THR A 183 20.53 -3.94 -5.69
C THR A 183 19.17 -3.30 -5.93
N VAL A 184 19.10 -1.96 -5.99
CA VAL A 184 17.90 -1.23 -6.39
C VAL A 184 18.12 -0.58 -7.76
N ILE A 185 17.37 -1.02 -8.76
CA ILE A 185 17.30 -0.35 -10.07
C ILE A 185 16.36 0.84 -9.92
N ARG A 186 16.91 2.03 -9.83
CA ARG A 186 16.17 3.26 -9.52
C ARG A 186 15.32 3.73 -10.68
N LEU A 187 14.25 4.45 -10.35
CA LEU A 187 13.46 5.20 -11.33
C LEU A 187 14.30 6.27 -12.01
N ARG A 188 14.11 6.44 -13.31
CA ARG A 188 14.66 7.56 -14.06
C ARG A 188 13.72 8.76 -13.97
N ASP A 189 14.27 9.96 -13.82
CA ASP A 189 13.58 11.24 -13.91
C ASP A 189 12.33 11.32 -12.99
N TRP A 190 12.46 10.80 -11.77
CA TRP A 190 11.43 10.82 -10.74
C TRP A 190 11.98 11.37 -9.42
N SER A 191 11.12 12.01 -8.66
CA SER A 191 11.42 12.50 -7.32
C SER A 191 10.19 12.42 -6.42
N HIS A 192 10.39 12.50 -5.11
CA HIS A 192 9.30 12.59 -4.14
C HIS A 192 8.42 13.85 -4.29
N ALA A 193 8.83 14.82 -5.09
CA ALA A 193 8.02 15.99 -5.42
C ALA A 193 7.00 15.73 -6.55
N ASP A 194 7.15 14.63 -7.28
CA ASP A 194 6.23 14.29 -8.36
C ASP A 194 4.87 13.86 -7.81
N ARG A 195 3.82 14.53 -8.28
CA ARG A 195 2.43 14.38 -7.81
C ARG A 195 1.46 14.12 -8.94
N ALA A 196 1.98 13.90 -10.14
CA ALA A 196 1.16 13.64 -11.31
C ALA A 196 0.60 12.20 -11.27
N PRO A 197 -0.61 12.00 -11.80
CA PRO A 197 -1.13 10.66 -12.04
C PRO A 197 -0.13 9.81 -12.85
N TRP A 198 -0.08 8.52 -12.55
CA TRP A 198 0.78 7.60 -13.30
C TRP A 198 0.32 7.52 -14.75
N PRO A 199 1.19 7.76 -15.72
CA PRO A 199 0.87 7.44 -17.10
C PRO A 199 0.61 5.94 -17.22
N ASN A 200 -0.42 5.57 -17.97
CA ASN A 200 -0.81 4.18 -18.17
C ASN A 200 -1.06 3.42 -16.85
N PHE A 201 -1.88 4.00 -15.96
CA PHE A 201 -2.24 3.38 -14.70
C PHE A 201 -2.80 1.96 -14.92
N VAL A 202 -2.16 0.98 -14.32
CA VAL A 202 -2.67 -0.39 -14.22
C VAL A 202 -3.02 -0.65 -12.76
N PRO A 203 -4.23 -1.14 -12.44
CA PRO A 203 -4.64 -1.44 -11.08
C PRO A 203 -3.67 -2.42 -10.39
N PRO A 204 -3.02 -2.02 -9.29
CA PRO A 204 -2.10 -2.91 -8.57
C PRO A 204 -2.84 -4.04 -7.81
N SER A 205 -4.13 -3.83 -7.55
CA SER A 205 -5.04 -4.84 -6.99
C SER A 205 -6.47 -4.59 -7.45
N PRO A 206 -7.40 -5.56 -7.34
CA PRO A 206 -8.75 -5.45 -7.90
C PRO A 206 -9.56 -4.24 -7.43
N ALA A 207 -9.33 -3.78 -6.20
CA ALA A 207 -10.06 -2.66 -5.62
C ALA A 207 -9.41 -1.29 -5.87
N ILE A 208 -8.11 -1.23 -6.17
CA ILE A 208 -7.38 0.02 -6.46
C ILE A 208 -7.47 0.31 -7.96
N ARG A 209 -8.55 0.97 -8.39
CA ARG A 209 -8.95 1.07 -9.80
C ARG A 209 -8.48 2.33 -10.53
N SER A 210 -7.96 3.32 -9.80
CA SER A 210 -7.45 4.57 -10.35
C SER A 210 -6.36 5.14 -9.45
N TRP A 211 -5.61 6.09 -9.99
CA TRP A 211 -4.60 6.82 -9.21
C TRP A 211 -5.23 7.56 -8.02
N ASP A 212 -6.37 8.24 -8.21
CA ASP A 212 -7.10 8.90 -7.12
C ASP A 212 -7.56 7.91 -6.06
N CYS A 213 -8.00 6.71 -6.48
CA CYS A 213 -8.36 5.62 -5.58
C CYS A 213 -7.17 5.22 -4.71
N ALA A 214 -5.98 5.02 -5.32
CA ALA A 214 -4.77 4.68 -4.59
C ALA A 214 -4.34 5.80 -3.61
N ALA A 215 -4.45 7.06 -4.03
CA ALA A 215 -4.10 8.22 -3.21
C ALA A 215 -5.06 8.42 -2.02
N LEU A 216 -6.36 8.13 -2.20
CA LEU A 216 -7.41 8.30 -1.18
C LEU A 216 -7.69 7.03 -0.36
N TYR A 217 -7.12 5.88 -0.75
CA TYR A 217 -7.26 4.63 0.00
C TYR A 217 -6.98 4.79 1.51
N PRO A 218 -5.91 5.49 1.96
CA PRO A 218 -5.63 5.62 3.39
C PRO A 218 -6.69 6.44 4.15
N ALA A 219 -7.46 7.30 3.46
CA ALA A 219 -8.55 8.05 4.08
C ALA A 219 -9.77 7.19 4.38
N THR A 220 -9.94 6.08 3.67
CA THR A 220 -11.13 5.24 3.74
C THR A 220 -10.86 3.82 4.20
N VAL A 221 -9.58 3.42 4.37
CA VAL A 221 -9.20 2.06 4.75
C VAL A 221 -9.79 1.61 6.09
N PHE A 222 -10.07 2.54 7.00
CA PHE A 222 -10.69 2.23 8.30
C PHE A 222 -12.12 1.68 8.19
N THR A 223 -12.79 1.78 7.03
CA THR A 223 -14.03 1.05 6.76
C THR A 223 -13.87 -0.46 6.89
N GLU A 224 -12.66 -1.00 6.79
CA GLU A 224 -12.40 -2.41 7.07
C GLU A 224 -12.61 -2.78 8.54
N ALA A 225 -12.47 -1.81 9.43
CA ALA A 225 -12.75 -1.95 10.87
C ALA A 225 -14.16 -1.50 11.23
N PHE A 226 -14.75 -0.59 10.46
CA PHE A 226 -16.11 -0.07 10.65
C PHE A 226 -16.98 -0.50 9.48
N THR A 227 -17.37 -1.76 9.44
CA THR A 227 -18.07 -2.37 8.30
C THR A 227 -19.50 -1.90 8.10
N SER A 228 -20.03 -1.10 9.05
CA SER A 228 -21.28 -0.35 8.93
C SER A 228 -21.15 0.92 8.06
N VAL A 229 -19.92 1.28 7.61
CA VAL A 229 -19.65 2.35 6.65
C VAL A 229 -19.10 1.74 5.37
N ASP A 230 -19.73 2.05 4.24
CA ASP A 230 -19.30 1.57 2.91
C ASP A 230 -18.30 2.54 2.27
N CYS A 231 -17.36 2.02 1.50
CA CYS A 231 -16.41 2.77 0.67
C CYS A 231 -16.45 2.37 -0.81
N ASP A 232 -17.53 1.74 -1.25
CA ASP A 232 -17.73 1.21 -2.61
C ASP A 232 -16.59 0.31 -3.11
N ARG A 233 -15.97 -0.46 -2.21
CA ARG A 233 -14.79 -1.29 -2.53
C ARG A 233 -14.95 -2.13 -3.81
N PHE A 234 -16.18 -2.57 -4.10
CA PHE A 234 -16.51 -3.42 -5.25
C PHE A 234 -16.99 -2.63 -6.48
N GLY A 235 -17.19 -1.32 -6.36
CA GLY A 235 -17.75 -0.47 -7.40
C GLY A 235 -16.75 0.47 -8.07
N ALA A 236 -17.29 1.37 -8.88
CA ALA A 236 -16.50 2.34 -9.64
C ALA A 236 -15.92 3.48 -8.79
N LEU A 237 -16.48 3.71 -7.60
CA LEU A 237 -16.07 4.77 -6.68
C LEU A 237 -15.18 4.25 -5.54
N ALA A 238 -14.60 3.06 -5.71
CA ALA A 238 -13.81 2.38 -4.69
C ALA A 238 -12.86 3.34 -3.96
N PHE A 239 -12.92 3.35 -2.63
CA PHE A 239 -12.11 4.18 -1.72
C PHE A 239 -12.20 5.70 -1.92
N ARG A 240 -13.14 6.16 -2.75
CA ARG A 240 -13.40 7.58 -2.98
C ARG A 240 -14.71 8.05 -2.38
N VAL A 241 -15.47 7.17 -1.73
CA VAL A 241 -16.70 7.48 -1.05
C VAL A 241 -16.72 6.92 0.37
N LEU A 242 -17.49 7.56 1.24
CA LEU A 242 -17.91 7.03 2.53
C LEU A 242 -19.42 7.20 2.64
N GLY A 243 -20.17 6.14 2.87
CA GLY A 243 -21.62 6.20 2.94
C GLY A 243 -22.23 5.12 3.80
N ALA A 244 -23.45 5.38 4.27
CA ALA A 244 -24.26 4.41 4.99
C ALA A 244 -25.74 4.82 4.90
N PRO A 245 -26.71 3.89 5.11
CA PRO A 245 -28.14 4.22 5.10
C PRO A 245 -28.56 5.22 6.19
N TRP A 246 -27.80 5.26 7.27
CA TRP A 246 -28.04 6.07 8.47
C TRP A 246 -27.22 7.37 8.49
N LEU A 247 -26.33 7.60 7.53
CA LEU A 247 -25.38 8.70 7.58
C LEU A 247 -26.03 10.05 7.23
N ASP A 248 -25.94 11.02 8.13
CA ASP A 248 -26.20 12.43 7.79
C ASP A 248 -25.01 13.02 7.03
N ALA A 249 -25.01 12.80 5.71
CA ALA A 249 -23.91 13.24 4.84
C ALA A 249 -23.74 14.78 4.81
N ALA A 250 -24.84 15.53 4.90
CA ALA A 250 -24.77 16.99 4.87
C ALA A 250 -24.15 17.55 6.17
N GLY A 251 -24.59 17.04 7.31
CA GLY A 251 -24.03 17.43 8.61
C GLY A 251 -22.57 16.99 8.75
N LEU A 252 -22.22 15.78 8.28
CA LEU A 252 -20.83 15.30 8.28
C LEU A 252 -19.94 16.22 7.42
N LEU A 253 -20.38 16.59 6.21
CA LEU A 253 -19.66 17.52 5.35
C LEU A 253 -19.48 18.89 6.01
N GLY A 254 -20.54 19.42 6.64
CA GLY A 254 -20.49 20.71 7.34
C GLY A 254 -19.44 20.73 8.45
N GLU A 255 -19.31 19.62 9.19
CA GLU A 255 -18.37 19.48 10.30
C GLU A 255 -16.92 19.26 9.84
N THR A 256 -16.73 18.56 8.71
CA THR A 256 -15.37 18.07 8.33
C THR A 256 -14.72 18.86 7.19
N ARG A 257 -15.45 19.68 6.46
CA ARG A 257 -15.00 20.38 5.25
C ARG A 257 -13.65 21.08 5.41
N ASP A 258 -13.51 21.93 6.42
CA ASP A 258 -12.28 22.71 6.61
C ASP A 258 -11.11 21.82 7.01
N GLY A 259 -11.37 20.80 7.84
CA GLY A 259 -10.37 19.81 8.23
C GLY A 259 -9.88 18.94 7.05
N LEU A 260 -10.75 18.60 6.12
CA LEU A 260 -10.41 17.89 4.89
C LEU A 260 -9.61 18.78 3.93
N ALA A 261 -10.06 20.03 3.75
CA ALA A 261 -9.36 21.02 2.91
C ALA A 261 -7.92 21.26 3.43
N ALA A 262 -7.73 21.34 4.74
CA ALA A 262 -6.41 21.42 5.36
C ALA A 262 -5.53 20.19 5.11
N CYS A 263 -6.14 19.05 4.77
CA CYS A 263 -5.46 17.83 4.35
C CYS A 263 -5.33 17.70 2.82
N GLY A 264 -5.61 18.75 2.04
CA GLY A 264 -5.53 18.72 0.57
C GLY A 264 -6.66 17.90 -0.09
N ILE A 265 -7.71 17.56 0.65
CA ILE A 265 -8.83 16.71 0.21
C ILE A 265 -10.11 17.53 0.18
N GLY A 266 -10.79 17.53 -0.97
CA GLY A 266 -12.14 18.05 -1.11
C GLY A 266 -13.19 16.98 -0.82
N ALA A 267 -14.39 17.42 -0.47
CA ALA A 267 -15.54 16.53 -0.30
C ALA A 267 -16.83 17.20 -0.75
N ARG A 268 -17.77 16.39 -1.26
CA ARG A 268 -19.14 16.78 -1.54
C ARG A 268 -20.10 15.66 -1.16
N THR A 269 -21.34 16.00 -0.90
CA THR A 269 -22.38 14.97 -0.72
C THR A 269 -22.62 14.22 -2.03
N ILE A 270 -22.89 12.93 -1.89
CA ILE A 270 -23.23 12.05 -3.01
C ILE A 270 -24.33 11.09 -2.58
N ARG A 271 -25.12 10.66 -3.55
CA ARG A 271 -26.00 9.51 -3.43
C ARG A 271 -25.54 8.45 -4.43
N TYR A 272 -25.26 7.23 -3.97
CA TYR A 272 -24.69 6.17 -4.81
C TYR A 272 -25.25 4.80 -4.45
N ARG A 273 -24.99 3.83 -5.29
CA ARG A 273 -25.33 2.43 -5.06
C ARG A 273 -24.02 1.63 -5.06
N PRO A 274 -23.67 0.97 -3.94
CA PRO A 274 -22.45 0.16 -3.87
C PRO A 274 -22.44 -0.96 -4.92
N GLY A 275 -21.26 -1.22 -5.49
CA GLY A 275 -21.05 -2.31 -6.45
C GLY A 275 -21.08 -3.71 -5.81
N GLY A 276 -21.18 -3.80 -4.48
CA GLY A 276 -21.21 -5.07 -3.73
C GLY A 276 -21.17 -4.81 -2.21
N GLY A 277 -20.92 -5.87 -1.44
CA GLY A 277 -20.79 -5.78 0.03
C GLY A 277 -22.12 -5.78 0.77
N ALA A 278 -22.09 -5.34 2.03
CA ALA A 278 -23.25 -5.40 2.95
C ALA A 278 -24.46 -4.59 2.46
N TYR A 279 -24.23 -3.54 1.69
CA TYR A 279 -25.27 -2.65 1.18
C TYR A 279 -25.54 -2.81 -0.33
N ALA A 280 -25.16 -3.96 -0.91
CA ALA A 280 -25.44 -4.25 -2.32
C ALA A 280 -26.91 -4.03 -2.66
N GLY A 281 -27.18 -3.28 -3.75
CA GLY A 281 -28.54 -2.97 -4.19
C GLY A 281 -29.23 -1.82 -3.48
N GLN A 282 -28.72 -1.33 -2.34
CA GLN A 282 -29.27 -0.18 -1.63
C GLN A 282 -28.70 1.15 -2.19
N VAL A 283 -29.46 2.22 -2.01
CA VAL A 283 -28.96 3.58 -2.28
C VAL A 283 -28.48 4.17 -0.97
N LEU A 284 -27.24 4.64 -0.94
CA LEU A 284 -26.62 5.26 0.21
C LEU A 284 -26.43 6.75 0.01
N ASP A 285 -26.62 7.52 1.08
CA ASP A 285 -26.13 8.87 1.18
C ASP A 285 -24.72 8.87 1.77
N GLY A 286 -23.86 9.76 1.28
CA GLY A 286 -22.47 9.77 1.70
C GLY A 286 -21.67 10.97 1.22
N LEU A 287 -20.35 10.90 1.41
CA LEU A 287 -19.40 11.86 0.90
C LEU A 287 -18.59 11.26 -0.25
N PHE A 288 -18.41 12.02 -1.31
CA PHE A 288 -17.44 11.77 -2.36
C PHE A 288 -16.21 12.61 -2.10
N LEU A 289 -15.04 11.94 -2.03
CA LEU A 289 -13.75 12.56 -1.78
C LEU A 289 -13.02 12.85 -3.08
N THR A 290 -12.35 13.99 -3.14
CA THR A 290 -11.49 14.41 -4.26
C THR A 290 -10.12 14.83 -3.77
N LEU A 291 -9.09 14.50 -4.51
CA LEU A 291 -7.73 14.96 -4.24
C LEU A 291 -7.55 16.33 -4.90
N GLU A 292 -7.58 17.40 -4.11
CA GLU A 292 -7.51 18.78 -4.63
C GLU A 292 -6.09 19.35 -4.62
N GLN A 293 -5.32 19.03 -3.58
CA GLN A 293 -3.95 19.50 -3.42
C GLN A 293 -3.02 18.33 -3.09
N PRO A 294 -2.54 17.59 -4.12
CA PRO A 294 -1.70 16.40 -3.91
C PRO A 294 -0.45 16.64 -3.06
N GLY A 295 0.12 17.84 -3.13
CA GLY A 295 1.29 18.24 -2.35
C GLY A 295 1.04 18.38 -0.84
N LEU A 296 -0.21 18.59 -0.44
CA LEU A 296 -0.66 18.73 0.95
C LEU A 296 -1.44 17.51 1.43
N CYS A 297 -1.54 16.44 0.62
CA CYS A 297 -2.41 15.33 0.93
C CYS A 297 -1.97 14.57 2.18
N LEU A 298 -2.80 14.61 3.22
CA LEU A 298 -2.68 13.88 4.48
C LEU A 298 -3.89 12.95 4.64
N PRO A 299 -3.94 11.83 3.89
CA PRO A 299 -5.16 11.04 3.76
C PRO A 299 -5.52 10.27 5.04
N VAL A 300 -4.55 9.84 5.83
CA VAL A 300 -4.79 9.15 7.11
C VAL A 300 -5.41 10.11 8.12
N THR A 301 -4.84 11.32 8.23
CA THR A 301 -5.36 12.40 9.07
C THR A 301 -6.78 12.77 8.66
N ALA A 302 -7.06 12.87 7.35
CA ALA A 302 -8.40 13.14 6.82
C ALA A 302 -9.39 12.02 7.18
N GLY A 303 -9.00 10.76 6.99
CA GLY A 303 -9.80 9.60 7.37
C GLY A 303 -10.11 9.56 8.87
N ALA A 304 -9.11 9.78 9.71
CA ALA A 304 -9.31 9.86 11.16
C ALA A 304 -10.31 10.97 11.54
N ARG A 305 -10.24 12.16 10.91
CA ARG A 305 -11.21 13.25 11.12
C ARG A 305 -12.63 12.86 10.73
N LEU A 306 -12.79 12.17 9.60
CA LEU A 306 -14.09 11.66 9.14
C LEU A 306 -14.66 10.67 10.15
N PHE A 307 -13.89 9.66 10.59
CA PHE A 307 -14.37 8.67 11.54
C PHE A 307 -14.60 9.25 12.94
N ALA A 308 -13.84 10.24 13.38
CA ALA A 308 -14.10 10.96 14.63
C ALA A 308 -15.44 11.74 14.56
N ALA A 309 -15.72 12.42 13.46
CA ALA A 309 -17.00 13.12 13.25
C ALA A 309 -18.17 12.12 13.15
N ILE A 310 -18.02 11.01 12.43
CA ILE A 310 -19.03 9.95 12.37
C ILE A 310 -19.28 9.38 13.77
N LYS A 311 -18.24 9.13 14.56
CA LYS A 311 -18.39 8.61 15.94
C LYS A 311 -19.17 9.56 16.85
N ARG A 312 -18.99 10.86 16.71
CA ARG A 312 -19.75 11.86 17.49
C ARG A 312 -21.20 11.95 17.08
N ARG A 313 -21.47 11.87 15.78
CA ARG A 313 -22.83 12.04 15.20
C ARG A 313 -23.68 10.78 15.28
N HIS A 314 -23.05 9.63 15.08
CA HIS A 314 -23.67 8.31 14.93
C HIS A 314 -22.95 7.25 15.77
N PRO A 315 -22.83 7.44 17.10
CA PRO A 315 -22.02 6.57 17.95
C PRO A 315 -22.48 5.11 17.96
N GLU A 316 -23.80 4.90 17.94
CA GLU A 316 -24.39 3.55 17.97
C GLU A 316 -24.31 2.85 16.63
N ASP A 317 -24.57 3.57 15.54
CA ASP A 317 -24.51 2.99 14.20
C ASP A 317 -23.07 2.64 13.78
N LEU A 318 -22.11 3.50 14.11
CA LEU A 318 -20.70 3.22 13.85
C LEU A 318 -20.19 2.01 14.66
N ALA A 319 -20.77 1.81 15.86
CA ALA A 319 -20.38 0.67 16.71
C ALA A 319 -20.92 -0.68 16.22
N LYS A 320 -21.97 -0.67 15.36
CA LYS A 320 -22.51 -1.90 14.79
C LYS A 320 -21.44 -2.55 13.91
N ASP A 321 -21.20 -3.84 14.17
CA ASP A 321 -20.21 -4.64 13.43
C ASP A 321 -18.78 -4.06 13.43
N ALA A 322 -18.47 -3.13 14.34
CA ALA A 322 -17.12 -2.60 14.50
C ALA A 322 -16.15 -3.70 14.95
N ARG A 323 -14.94 -3.64 14.41
CA ARG A 323 -13.83 -4.56 14.70
C ARG A 323 -12.68 -3.78 15.33
N PRO A 324 -12.75 -3.49 16.65
CA PRO A 324 -11.77 -2.61 17.30
C PRO A 324 -10.34 -3.13 17.20
N GLU A 325 -10.13 -4.43 17.32
CA GLU A 325 -8.82 -5.07 17.18
C GLU A 325 -8.26 -4.96 15.74
N TRP A 326 -9.16 -4.94 14.74
CA TRP A 326 -8.75 -4.74 13.36
C TRP A 326 -8.36 -3.28 13.10
N LEU A 327 -9.07 -2.31 13.71
CA LEU A 327 -8.67 -0.90 13.69
C LEU A 327 -7.27 -0.72 14.27
N ASP A 328 -7.01 -1.34 15.42
CA ASP A 328 -5.71 -1.27 16.09
C ASP A 328 -4.59 -1.87 15.20
N LYS A 329 -4.84 -2.98 14.52
CA LYS A 329 -3.89 -3.57 13.55
C LYS A 329 -3.64 -2.67 12.33
N LEU A 330 -4.70 -2.10 11.75
CA LEU A 330 -4.57 -1.19 10.59
C LEU A 330 -3.81 0.08 10.97
N SER A 331 -4.20 0.70 12.10
CA SER A 331 -3.54 1.92 12.59
C SER A 331 -2.16 1.64 13.20
N GLY A 332 -1.90 0.41 13.63
CA GLY A 332 -0.66 0.02 14.31
C GLY A 332 -0.59 0.46 15.77
N SER A 333 -1.70 0.90 16.36
CA SER A 333 -1.81 1.29 17.76
C SER A 333 -3.29 1.35 18.19
N SER A 334 -3.57 1.29 19.50
CA SER A 334 -4.91 1.46 20.06
C SER A 334 -5.32 2.93 20.27
N GLU A 335 -4.42 3.88 20.05
CA GLU A 335 -4.63 5.29 20.35
C GLU A 335 -5.76 5.91 19.53
N LEU A 336 -5.86 5.59 18.23
CA LEU A 336 -6.95 6.11 17.38
C LEU A 336 -8.31 5.72 17.94
N ARG A 337 -8.48 4.45 18.28
CA ARG A 337 -9.73 3.93 18.86
C ARG A 337 -10.10 4.66 20.15
N GLY A 338 -9.12 4.92 21.02
CA GLY A 338 -9.34 5.61 22.28
C GLY A 338 -9.71 7.09 22.11
N ALA A 339 -9.23 7.73 21.05
CA ALA A 339 -9.41 9.17 20.82
C ALA A 339 -10.67 9.55 20.02
N LEU A 340 -11.26 8.64 19.23
CA LEU A 340 -12.34 8.96 18.28
C LEU A 340 -13.54 9.67 18.89
N GLY A 341 -13.88 9.42 20.16
CA GLY A 341 -15.03 10.01 20.86
C GLY A 341 -14.73 11.29 21.63
N ASP A 342 -13.48 11.65 21.82
CA ASP A 342 -13.05 12.79 22.63
C ASP A 342 -12.29 13.81 21.77
N PRO A 343 -12.84 15.01 21.51
CA PRO A 343 -12.17 16.00 20.67
C PRO A 343 -10.79 16.43 21.17
N ALA A 344 -10.60 16.59 22.48
CA ALA A 344 -9.32 17.02 23.04
C ALA A 344 -8.25 15.93 22.92
N ALA A 345 -8.61 14.68 23.23
CA ALA A 345 -7.75 13.52 23.01
C ALA A 345 -7.40 13.33 21.53
N PHE A 346 -8.38 13.58 20.64
CA PHE A 346 -8.19 13.45 19.20
C PHE A 346 -7.22 14.51 18.64
N ASP A 347 -7.36 15.78 19.05
CA ASP A 347 -6.45 16.84 18.62
C ASP A 347 -5.01 16.58 19.13
N ALA A 348 -4.87 16.13 20.38
CA ALA A 348 -3.58 15.71 20.94
C ALA A 348 -2.98 14.52 20.17
N LEU A 349 -3.80 13.57 19.73
CA LEU A 349 -3.37 12.44 18.90
C LEU A 349 -2.82 12.91 17.55
N LEU A 350 -3.55 13.79 16.85
CA LEU A 350 -3.11 14.32 15.56
C LEU A 350 -1.81 15.13 15.67
N ALA A 351 -1.63 15.84 16.78
CA ALA A 351 -0.36 16.54 17.05
C ALA A 351 0.80 15.55 17.19
N ARG A 352 0.61 14.46 17.96
CA ARG A 352 1.64 13.40 18.09
C ARG A 352 1.96 12.73 16.74
N TRP A 353 0.95 12.46 15.91
CA TRP A 353 1.18 11.90 14.57
C TRP A 353 2.05 12.82 13.72
N ARG A 354 1.69 14.10 13.68
CA ARG A 354 2.46 15.11 12.93
C ARG A 354 3.92 15.17 13.39
N ASP A 355 4.16 15.22 14.70
CA ASP A 355 5.49 15.31 15.26
C ASP A 355 6.30 14.02 15.02
N GLY A 356 5.66 12.85 15.14
CA GLY A 356 6.25 11.55 14.82
C GLY A 356 6.57 11.39 13.33
N CYS A 357 5.70 11.85 12.44
CA CYS A 357 5.94 11.86 10.99
C CYS A 357 7.12 12.78 10.61
N ALA A 358 7.25 13.94 11.27
CA ALA A 358 8.36 14.86 11.04
C ALA A 358 9.70 14.25 11.50
N ALA A 359 9.73 13.63 12.67
CA ALA A 359 10.90 12.91 13.18
C ALA A 359 11.31 11.76 12.24
N TYR A 360 10.37 10.90 11.85
CA TYR A 360 10.62 9.82 10.90
C TYR A 360 11.17 10.33 9.57
N SER A 361 10.57 11.36 8.99
CA SER A 361 10.98 11.93 7.70
C SER A 361 12.40 12.49 7.72
N SER A 362 12.83 13.06 8.85
CA SER A 362 14.15 13.69 8.98
C SER A 362 15.27 12.73 9.37
N GLN A 363 14.96 11.66 10.11
CA GLN A 363 15.96 10.82 10.78
C GLN A 363 16.02 9.37 10.26
N GLU A 364 14.92 8.82 9.79
CA GLU A 364 14.80 7.39 9.57
C GLU A 364 14.47 7.02 8.11
N ARG A 365 13.64 7.84 7.45
CA ARG A 365 13.19 7.56 6.08
C ARG A 365 14.36 7.42 5.12
N VAL A 366 14.35 6.37 4.32
CA VAL A 366 15.27 6.24 3.19
C VAL A 366 14.79 7.16 2.06
N ASP A 367 15.70 7.89 1.45
CA ASP A 367 15.42 8.76 0.30
C ASP A 367 16.51 8.55 -0.76
N LEU A 368 16.23 7.65 -1.70
CA LEU A 368 17.11 7.33 -2.84
C LEU A 368 17.01 8.37 -3.96
N TYR A 369 16.03 9.29 -3.90
CA TYR A 369 15.68 10.24 -4.96
C TYR A 369 15.87 11.70 -4.56
N ARG A 370 16.56 11.93 -3.44
CA ARG A 370 16.91 13.28 -3.02
C ARG A 370 17.75 13.93 -4.10
N ARG A 371 17.25 15.01 -4.70
CA ARG A 371 18.07 15.82 -5.61
C ARG A 371 19.27 16.32 -4.81
N GLN A 372 20.47 15.91 -5.20
CA GLN A 372 21.67 16.60 -4.72
C GLN A 372 21.52 18.04 -5.18
N GLY A 373 21.39 18.97 -4.23
CA GLY A 373 21.36 20.38 -4.55
C GLY A 373 22.59 20.68 -5.39
N PHE A 374 22.42 21.22 -6.58
CA PHE A 374 23.50 21.86 -7.28
C PHE A 374 23.99 22.95 -6.32
N GLY A 375 25.18 22.74 -5.76
CA GLY A 375 25.87 23.73 -4.96
C GLY A 375 25.96 25.02 -5.77
N SER A 376 25.39 26.08 -5.21
CA SER A 376 25.50 27.45 -5.66
C SER A 376 26.95 27.91 -5.60
#